data_e6acb16bd76a0daf2e41eb69dcfc6cd7
#
_entry.id   e6acb16bd76a0daf2e41eb69dcfc6cd7
#
_cell.length_a   1.000
_cell.length_b   1.000
_cell.length_c   1.000
_cell.angle_alpha   90.00
_cell.angle_beta   90.00
_cell.angle_gamma   90.00
#
_symmetry.space_group_name_H-M   'P 1'
#
loop_
_entity.id
_entity.type
_entity.pdbx_description
1 polymer ?
#
loop_
_entity_poly.entity_id
_entity_poly.type
_entity_poly.pdbx_seq_one_letter_code
_entity_poly.pdbx_strand_id
1 'polypeptide(L)'
;MRAVLTVVGKDKTGIIAKISAFLAERNVNILDISQTILSEYFTMIMLVDLSAAKTELSNLSEECLEMGKNIGMSIHVQHEEIFNAMHSV
;
A
#
# COMPACT_ATOMS: atom_id res chain seq x y z
N MET A 1 -8.55 7.62 10.21
CA MET A 1 -7.97 8.19 8.97
C MET A 1 -7.77 7.09 7.94
N ARG A 2 -8.13 7.37 6.71
CA ARG A 2 -7.96 6.43 5.61
C ARG A 2 -6.82 6.85 4.71
N ALA A 3 -6.09 5.87 4.18
CA ALA A 3 -4.98 6.09 3.27
C ALA A 3 -5.06 5.12 2.10
N VAL A 4 -4.38 5.47 1.01
CA VAL A 4 -4.31 4.63 -0.18
C VAL A 4 -2.87 4.17 -0.36
N LEU A 5 -2.71 2.87 -0.47
CA LEU A 5 -1.42 2.21 -0.67
C LEU A 5 -1.36 1.72 -2.11
N THR A 6 -0.35 2.16 -2.85
CA THR A 6 -0.16 1.78 -4.25
C THR A 6 1.11 0.95 -4.36
N VAL A 7 0.99 -0.24 -4.96
CA VAL A 7 2.09 -1.17 -5.16
C VAL A 7 2.27 -1.42 -6.64
N VAL A 8 3.46 -1.18 -7.16
CA VAL A 8 3.78 -1.41 -8.57
C VAL A 8 5.11 -2.14 -8.68
N GLY A 9 5.16 -3.16 -9.51
CA GLY A 9 6.38 -3.90 -9.78
C GLY A 9 6.11 -5.07 -10.71
N LYS A 10 7.11 -5.92 -10.88
CA LYS A 10 6.92 -7.15 -11.63
C LYS A 10 6.19 -8.16 -10.76
N ASP A 11 5.38 -9.01 -11.38
CA ASP A 11 4.61 -10.01 -10.66
C ASP A 11 5.54 -10.92 -9.85
N LYS A 12 5.28 -10.97 -8.54
CA LYS A 12 6.04 -11.84 -7.64
C LYS A 12 5.08 -12.60 -6.74
N THR A 13 5.29 -13.89 -6.64
CA THR A 13 4.51 -14.75 -5.77
C THR A 13 4.66 -14.32 -4.31
N GLY A 14 3.54 -14.25 -3.60
CA GLY A 14 3.52 -13.97 -2.17
C GLY A 14 3.56 -12.49 -1.80
N ILE A 15 3.51 -11.57 -2.77
CA ILE A 15 3.57 -10.13 -2.47
C ILE A 15 2.38 -9.68 -1.61
N ILE A 16 1.18 -10.18 -1.90
CA ILE A 16 -0.01 -9.82 -1.13
C ILE A 16 0.11 -10.29 0.31
N ALA A 17 0.62 -11.50 0.51
CA ALA A 17 0.83 -12.05 1.85
C ALA A 17 1.83 -11.22 2.65
N LYS A 18 2.93 -10.81 2.03
CA LYS A 18 3.95 -9.98 2.68
C LYS A 18 3.40 -8.62 3.09
N ILE A 19 2.70 -7.96 2.19
CA ILE A 19 2.13 -6.63 2.46
C ILE A 19 1.03 -6.73 3.51
N SER A 20 0.17 -7.74 3.43
CA SER A 20 -0.90 -7.94 4.41
C SER A 20 -0.34 -8.20 5.81
N ALA A 21 0.70 -9.03 5.92
CA ALA A 21 1.37 -9.30 7.20
C ALA A 21 2.01 -8.02 7.76
N PHE A 22 2.68 -7.25 6.92
CA PHE A 22 3.29 -5.98 7.30
C PHE A 22 2.26 -5.01 7.89
N LEU A 23 1.10 -4.89 7.24
CA LEU A 23 0.03 -4.02 7.70
C LEU A 23 -0.61 -4.56 8.98
N ALA A 24 -0.81 -5.86 9.07
CA ALA A 24 -1.40 -6.50 10.23
C ALA A 24 -0.54 -6.29 11.50
N GLU A 25 0.77 -6.38 11.38
CA GLU A 25 1.71 -6.14 12.48
C GLU A 25 1.56 -4.73 13.06
N ARG A 26 1.16 -3.77 12.24
CA ARG A 26 0.98 -2.38 12.62
C ARG A 26 -0.45 -2.03 12.95
N ASN A 27 -1.31 -3.03 12.97
CA ASN A 27 -2.75 -2.89 13.23
C ASN A 27 -3.43 -1.93 12.26
N VAL A 28 -3.00 -1.96 11.01
CA VAL A 28 -3.61 -1.21 9.91
C VAL A 28 -4.65 -2.12 9.25
N ASN A 29 -5.88 -1.66 9.18
CA ASN A 29 -6.98 -2.45 8.63
C ASN A 29 -7.10 -2.24 7.13
N ILE A 30 -7.19 -3.34 6.37
CA ILE A 30 -7.40 -3.29 4.93
C ILE A 30 -8.89 -3.26 4.66
N LEU A 31 -9.36 -2.19 4.00
CA LEU A 31 -10.77 -2.01 3.68
C LEU A 31 -11.13 -2.53 2.30
N ASP A 32 -10.22 -2.38 1.33
CA ASP A 32 -10.46 -2.78 -0.04
C ASP A 32 -9.15 -3.00 -0.78
N ILE A 33 -9.17 -3.85 -1.79
CA ILE A 33 -8.01 -4.16 -2.64
C ILE A 33 -8.48 -4.26 -4.08
N SER A 34 -7.74 -3.59 -4.97
CA SER A 34 -7.92 -3.72 -6.41
C SER A 34 -6.57 -4.10 -7.03
N GLN A 35 -6.57 -5.07 -7.91
CA GLN A 35 -5.36 -5.56 -8.56
C GLN A 35 -5.52 -5.56 -10.08
N THR A 36 -4.43 -5.24 -10.78
CA THR A 36 -4.37 -5.33 -12.24
C THR A 36 -2.99 -5.81 -12.64
N ILE A 37 -2.95 -6.72 -13.61
CA ILE A 37 -1.71 -7.15 -14.23
C ILE A 37 -1.71 -6.62 -15.64
N LEU A 38 -0.70 -5.80 -15.95
CA LEU A 38 -0.52 -5.24 -17.28
C LEU A 38 0.82 -5.72 -17.82
N SER A 39 0.79 -6.61 -18.81
CA SER A 39 1.99 -7.27 -19.33
C SER A 39 2.71 -8.02 -18.19
N GLU A 40 3.95 -7.66 -17.90
CA GLU A 40 4.73 -8.26 -16.81
C GLU A 40 4.60 -7.50 -15.48
N TYR A 41 3.83 -6.40 -15.48
CA TYR A 41 3.71 -5.54 -14.30
C TYR A 41 2.48 -5.87 -13.48
N PHE A 42 2.68 -5.90 -12.18
CA PHE A 42 1.63 -6.04 -11.18
C PHE A 42 1.36 -4.68 -10.56
N THR A 43 0.09 -4.28 -10.49
CA THR A 43 -0.33 -3.05 -9.83
C THR A 43 -1.44 -3.38 -8.85
N MET A 44 -1.27 -2.93 -7.61
CA MET A 44 -2.26 -3.14 -6.55
C MET A 44 -2.53 -1.83 -5.85
N ILE A 45 -3.81 -1.52 -5.63
CA ILE A 45 -4.25 -0.35 -4.87
C ILE A 45 -5.04 -0.88 -3.68
N MET A 46 -4.65 -0.45 -2.49
CA MET A 46 -5.31 -0.84 -1.25
C MET A 46 -5.83 0.38 -0.51
N LEU A 47 -7.07 0.32 -0.10
CA LEU A 47 -7.62 1.32 0.81
C LEU A 47 -7.46 0.78 2.22
N VAL A 48 -6.83 1.54 3.09
CA VAL A 48 -6.52 1.12 4.46
C VAL A 48 -7.01 2.15 5.47
N ASP A 49 -7.28 1.68 6.68
CA ASP A 49 -7.70 2.53 7.80
C ASP A 49 -6.65 2.47 8.91
N LEU A 50 -6.16 3.65 9.31
CA LEU A 50 -5.17 3.80 10.36
C LEU A 50 -5.75 4.17 11.71
N SER A 51 -7.08 4.14 11.88
CA SER A 51 -7.72 4.57 13.12
C SER A 51 -7.22 3.82 14.36
N ALA A 52 -6.92 2.54 14.23
CA ALA A 52 -6.39 1.69 15.30
C ALA A 52 -4.91 1.36 15.12
N ALA A 53 -4.24 2.02 14.19
CA ALA A 53 -2.86 1.70 13.86
C ALA A 53 -1.90 2.07 14.98
N LYS A 54 -0.84 1.28 15.10
CA LYS A 54 0.26 1.51 16.05
C LYS A 54 1.30 2.47 15.51
N THR A 55 1.08 3.03 14.33
CA THR A 55 2.02 3.88 13.63
C THR A 55 1.30 5.08 13.02
N GLU A 56 2.04 6.13 12.74
CA GLU A 56 1.53 7.30 12.03
C GLU A 56 1.75 7.16 10.52
N LEU A 57 0.99 7.93 9.74
CA LEU A 57 1.08 7.87 8.27
C LEU A 57 2.49 8.12 7.75
N SER A 58 3.21 9.10 8.32
CA SER A 58 4.58 9.40 7.89
C SER A 58 5.52 8.22 8.10
N ASN A 59 5.42 7.56 9.25
CA ASN A 59 6.24 6.38 9.54
C ASN A 59 5.85 5.21 8.65
N LEU A 60 4.57 5.00 8.44
CA LEU A 60 4.08 3.94 7.56
C LEU A 60 4.59 4.15 6.14
N SER A 61 4.56 5.39 5.65
CA SER A 61 5.04 5.74 4.32
C SER A 61 6.53 5.39 4.16
N GLU A 62 7.36 5.78 5.13
CA GLU A 62 8.79 5.48 5.10
C GLU A 62 9.06 3.97 5.15
N GLU A 63 8.38 3.26 6.02
CA GLU A 63 8.52 1.81 6.15
C GLU A 63 8.07 1.08 4.89
N CYS A 64 7.01 1.55 4.25
CA CYS A 64 6.53 0.97 2.98
C CYS A 64 7.55 1.17 1.86
N LEU A 65 8.15 2.36 1.76
CA LEU A 65 9.20 2.61 0.77
C LEU A 65 10.38 1.67 0.98
N GLU A 66 10.81 1.50 2.22
CA GLU A 66 11.92 0.61 2.56
C GLU A 66 11.60 -0.85 2.25
N MET A 67 10.41 -1.31 2.63
CA MET A 67 9.98 -2.66 2.33
C MET A 67 9.94 -2.90 0.81
N GLY A 68 9.44 -1.91 0.07
CA GLY A 68 9.39 -1.98 -1.38
C GLY A 68 10.76 -2.17 -2.01
N LYS A 69 11.75 -1.42 -1.55
CA LYS A 69 13.13 -1.56 -2.01
C LYS A 69 13.65 -2.98 -1.76
N ASN A 70 13.35 -3.54 -0.60
CA ASN A 70 13.83 -4.87 -0.22
C ASN A 70 13.22 -6.00 -1.05
N ILE A 71 12.01 -5.81 -1.56
CA ILE A 71 11.30 -6.83 -2.35
C ILE A 71 11.22 -6.49 -3.84
N GLY A 72 11.85 -5.39 -4.26
CA GLY A 72 11.87 -4.99 -5.66
C GLY A 72 10.55 -4.43 -6.18
N MET A 73 9.80 -3.75 -5.31
CA MET A 73 8.52 -3.13 -5.63
C MET A 73 8.55 -1.65 -5.30
N SER A 74 7.72 -0.87 -5.98
CA SER A 74 7.46 0.52 -5.62
C SER A 74 6.19 0.56 -4.78
N ILE A 75 6.30 0.97 -3.52
CA ILE A 75 5.17 1.02 -2.61
C ILE A 75 5.05 2.44 -2.07
N HIS A 76 3.91 3.08 -2.35
CA HIS A 76 3.62 4.44 -1.92
C HIS A 76 2.35 4.48 -1.09
N VAL A 77 2.35 5.31 -0.05
CA VAL A 77 1.18 5.52 0.81
C VAL A 77 0.84 6.99 0.81
N GLN A 78 -0.43 7.31 0.58
CA GLN A 78 -0.92 8.69 0.60
C GLN A 78 -2.21 8.77 1.41
N HIS A 79 -2.43 9.92 2.06
CA HIS A 79 -3.72 10.21 2.66
C HIS A 79 -4.80 10.16 1.57
N GLU A 80 -5.97 9.59 1.90
CA GLU A 80 -7.05 9.41 0.93
C GLU A 80 -7.44 10.71 0.23
N GLU A 81 -7.50 11.83 0.95
CA GLU A 81 -7.86 13.10 0.36
C GLU A 81 -6.84 13.58 -0.68
N ILE A 82 -5.56 13.36 -0.42
CA ILE A 82 -4.50 13.71 -1.36
C ILE A 82 -4.58 12.83 -2.60
N PHE A 83 -4.79 11.54 -2.42
CA PHE A 83 -4.95 10.60 -3.52
C PHE A 83 -6.15 11.00 -4.41
N ASN A 84 -7.28 11.30 -3.80
CA ASN A 84 -8.48 11.71 -4.53
C ASN A 84 -8.27 13.03 -5.29
N ALA A 85 -7.58 13.99 -4.69
CA ALA A 85 -7.28 15.27 -5.34
C ALA A 85 -6.39 15.09 -6.58
N MET A 86 -5.43 14.16 -6.52
CA MET A 86 -4.54 13.87 -7.64
C MET A 86 -5.23 13.10 -8.77
N HIS A 87 -6.30 12.36 -8.47
CA HIS A 87 -7.01 11.51 -9.42
C HIS A 87 -8.44 11.99 -9.71
N SER A 88 -8.75 13.20 -9.31
CA SER A 88 -10.06 13.84 -9.59
C SER A 88 -10.13 14.24 -11.05
N VAL A 89 -11.29 14.03 -11.63
CA VAL A 89 -11.57 14.40 -13.03
C VAL A 89 -12.41 15.66 -13.07
#